data_479d82bec142982746f7545074f63f15
#
_entry.id   479d82bec142982746f7545074f63f15
#
_cell.length_a   1.000
_cell.length_b   1.000
_cell.length_c   1.000
_cell.angle_alpha   90.00
_cell.angle_beta   90.00
_cell.angle_gamma   90.00
#
_symmetry.space_group_name_H-M   'P 1'
#
loop_
_entity.id
_entity.type
_entity.pdbx_description
1 polymer ?
#
loop_
_entity_poly.entity_id
_entity_poly.type
_entity_poly.pdbx_seq_one_letter_code
_entity_poly.pdbx_strand_id
1 'polypeptide(L)'
;MEQPFGSWGWGRSQLGRVAMACALAAGALVGSGAGGLTTAAADPADIAEPAVVRPPDVPTESAPPQPDHLAAARHLKQHKNATPVGTNDFGCRPTAAHPRPVVLAHGTDSTAYSDWSAIGPQLVAAGFCVFALNYGGAPGADTYGTEDLRVSAYQIGQFVDLVLDSTGAAEVDLVGFSQGANVTRYYTNKLGGAAKVDKWIGVASPTYGGVMYGLVPVAQVIPGALDVFAKVTSTAAVQQAQGSPIMLELNAGGDTVPGVRYVTIGSRVDEMIQPFSNIALRGAGAENLVVQDLCPDNLTGHFHMVYDPFVQELVLRALDPEHAPMPTCEPVALGTGIPQVIIAGNS
;
A
#
# COMPACT_ATOMS: atom_id res chain seq x y z
N MET A 1 40.60 23.46 -33.40
CA MET A 1 39.78 24.13 -32.37
C MET A 1 38.90 23.05 -31.76
N GLU A 2 39.39 22.47 -30.69
CA GLU A 2 38.71 21.42 -29.93
C GLU A 2 37.82 22.08 -28.86
N GLN A 3 36.58 21.63 -28.78
CA GLN A 3 35.66 22.00 -27.70
C GLN A 3 35.68 20.91 -26.64
N PRO A 4 35.78 21.25 -25.34
CA PRO A 4 35.82 20.23 -24.26
C PRO A 4 34.43 19.70 -23.92
N PHE A 5 34.36 18.39 -23.79
CA PHE A 5 33.18 17.66 -23.26
C PHE A 5 32.94 18.04 -21.79
N GLY A 6 31.74 18.59 -21.51
CA GLY A 6 31.29 18.85 -20.17
C GLY A 6 30.98 17.56 -19.42
N SER A 7 31.55 17.43 -18.21
CA SER A 7 31.27 16.36 -17.27
C SER A 7 29.83 16.47 -16.75
N TRP A 8 28.99 15.53 -17.11
CA TRP A 8 27.66 15.36 -16.53
C TRP A 8 27.81 14.67 -15.15
N GLY A 9 27.61 15.44 -14.10
CA GLY A 9 27.50 14.90 -12.75
C GLY A 9 26.17 14.14 -12.61
N TRP A 10 26.24 12.83 -12.50
CA TRP A 10 25.09 11.98 -12.19
C TRP A 10 24.66 12.18 -10.73
N GLY A 11 23.57 12.88 -10.54
CA GLY A 11 22.85 12.84 -9.27
C GLY A 11 22.38 11.40 -9.01
N ARG A 12 22.79 10.83 -7.87
CA ARG A 12 22.46 9.46 -7.47
C ARG A 12 20.97 9.41 -7.10
N SER A 13 20.12 9.01 -8.04
CA SER A 13 18.71 8.76 -7.79
C SER A 13 18.49 7.50 -6.93
N GLN A 14 17.41 7.46 -6.19
CA GLN A 14 17.01 6.32 -5.32
C GLN A 14 16.99 4.99 -6.11
N LEU A 15 16.54 4.99 -7.36
CA LEU A 15 16.51 3.81 -8.23
C LEU A 15 17.89 3.28 -8.61
N GLY A 16 18.87 4.13 -8.77
CA GLY A 16 20.28 3.70 -8.95
C GLY A 16 20.83 2.97 -7.72
N ARG A 17 20.32 3.28 -6.52
CA ARG A 17 20.72 2.62 -5.28
C ARG A 17 20.13 1.21 -5.15
N VAL A 18 18.90 1.00 -5.62
CA VAL A 18 18.24 -0.32 -5.62
C VAL A 18 18.95 -1.29 -6.57
N ALA A 19 19.34 -0.85 -7.78
CA ALA A 19 20.07 -1.68 -8.73
C ALA A 19 21.47 -2.11 -8.20
N MET A 20 22.13 -1.27 -7.40
CA MET A 20 23.45 -1.58 -6.82
C MET A 20 23.37 -2.56 -5.65
N ALA A 21 22.25 -2.57 -4.88
CA ALA A 21 22.04 -3.53 -3.80
C ALA A 21 21.82 -4.97 -4.31
N CYS A 22 21.23 -5.13 -5.49
CA CYS A 22 21.02 -6.44 -6.12
C CYS A 22 22.33 -7.11 -6.58
N ALA A 23 23.36 -6.35 -6.93
CA ALA A 23 24.62 -6.88 -7.43
C ALA A 23 25.52 -7.48 -6.33
N LEU A 24 25.32 -7.10 -5.06
CA LEU A 24 26.16 -7.56 -3.94
C LEU A 24 25.67 -8.87 -3.29
N ALA A 25 24.43 -9.30 -3.54
CA ALA A 25 23.83 -10.48 -2.93
C ALA A 25 24.18 -11.82 -3.62
N ALA A 26 24.81 -11.81 -4.80
CA ALA A 26 25.03 -13.02 -5.61
C ALA A 26 26.29 -13.85 -5.24
N GLY A 27 27.04 -13.48 -4.22
CA GLY A 27 28.41 -13.94 -4.01
C GLY A 27 28.70 -14.92 -2.85
N ALA A 28 27.72 -15.41 -2.07
CA ALA A 28 28.03 -16.28 -0.93
C ALA A 28 26.95 -17.33 -0.63
N LEU A 29 27.06 -18.52 -1.20
CA LEU A 29 26.35 -19.72 -0.77
C LEU A 29 27.30 -20.90 -0.70
N VAL A 30 27.74 -21.31 0.49
CA VAL A 30 27.93 -22.74 0.90
C VAL A 30 28.01 -22.79 2.44
N GLY A 31 27.15 -23.58 3.09
CA GLY A 31 27.30 -23.93 4.51
C GLY A 31 25.97 -24.36 5.16
N SER A 32 25.73 -25.66 5.21
CA SER A 32 24.58 -26.31 5.81
C SER A 32 24.62 -26.32 7.35
N GLY A 33 23.46 -26.06 7.98
CA GLY A 33 23.25 -26.30 9.42
C GLY A 33 21.76 -26.23 9.76
N ALA A 34 21.12 -27.38 9.89
CA ALA A 34 19.71 -27.50 10.32
C ALA A 34 19.62 -27.33 11.84
N GLY A 35 19.07 -26.22 12.30
CA GLY A 35 18.63 -26.01 13.68
C GLY A 35 17.20 -25.50 13.67
N GLY A 36 16.25 -26.34 14.11
CA GLY A 36 14.84 -25.95 14.21
C GLY A 36 14.63 -24.90 15.31
N LEU A 37 14.31 -23.70 14.91
CA LEU A 37 13.80 -22.65 15.81
C LEU A 37 12.28 -22.75 15.86
N THR A 38 11.76 -23.28 16.96
CA THR A 38 10.35 -23.14 17.32
C THR A 38 10.12 -21.69 17.77
N THR A 39 9.66 -20.84 16.88
CA THR A 39 9.17 -19.51 17.25
C THR A 39 7.80 -19.65 17.92
N ALA A 40 7.73 -19.43 19.22
CA ALA A 40 6.44 -19.18 19.88
C ALA A 40 5.82 -17.94 19.23
N ALA A 41 4.57 -18.04 18.77
CA ALA A 41 3.81 -16.87 18.34
C ALA A 41 3.65 -15.95 19.57
N ALA A 42 4.01 -14.67 19.41
CA ALA A 42 3.77 -13.68 20.45
C ALA A 42 2.26 -13.54 20.66
N ASP A 43 1.86 -13.47 21.94
CA ASP A 43 0.46 -13.19 22.30
C ASP A 43 0.10 -11.78 21.81
N PRO A 44 -1.10 -11.56 21.21
CA PRO A 44 -1.55 -10.23 20.83
C PRO A 44 -1.50 -9.19 21.96
N ALA A 45 -1.53 -9.63 23.22
CA ALA A 45 -1.37 -8.79 24.40
C ALA A 45 0.06 -8.26 24.61
N ASP A 46 1.08 -8.80 23.93
CA ASP A 46 2.49 -8.42 24.08
C ASP A 46 2.97 -7.40 23.03
N ILE A 47 2.08 -6.90 22.17
CA ILE A 47 2.43 -5.84 21.21
C ILE A 47 2.49 -4.52 21.95
N ALA A 48 3.67 -4.14 22.44
CA ALA A 48 3.87 -2.87 23.10
C ALA A 48 3.55 -1.71 22.14
N GLU A 49 2.68 -0.81 22.58
CA GLU A 49 2.42 0.43 21.86
C GLU A 49 3.73 1.21 21.69
N PRO A 50 4.03 1.73 20.48
CA PRO A 50 5.22 2.55 20.29
C PRO A 50 5.18 3.75 21.24
N ALA A 51 6.31 4.07 21.88
CA ALA A 51 6.40 5.07 22.95
C ALA A 51 5.86 6.46 22.58
N VAL A 52 5.84 6.82 21.30
CA VAL A 52 5.22 8.04 20.75
C VAL A 52 4.74 7.75 19.33
N VAL A 53 3.42 7.78 19.11
CA VAL A 53 2.84 7.78 17.76
C VAL A 53 2.43 9.20 17.41
N ARG A 54 3.04 9.76 16.38
CA ARG A 54 2.63 11.05 15.84
C ARG A 54 1.27 10.93 15.16
N PRO A 55 0.41 11.98 15.20
CA PRO A 55 -0.79 12.01 14.37
C PRO A 55 -0.45 11.83 12.89
N PRO A 56 -1.34 11.22 12.09
CA PRO A 56 -1.17 11.18 10.65
C PRO A 56 -1.22 12.58 10.05
N ASP A 57 -0.61 12.74 8.89
CA ASP A 57 -0.73 13.97 8.10
C ASP A 57 -1.97 13.86 7.20
N VAL A 58 -2.93 14.77 7.37
CA VAL A 58 -4.19 14.76 6.63
C VAL A 58 -4.16 15.90 5.60
N PRO A 59 -3.96 15.59 4.30
CA PRO A 59 -3.90 16.61 3.27
C PRO A 59 -5.28 17.26 3.05
N THR A 60 -5.29 18.58 2.82
CA THR A 60 -6.53 19.40 2.76
C THR A 60 -6.69 20.20 1.48
N GLU A 61 -5.68 20.28 0.61
CA GLU A 61 -5.75 21.02 -0.64
C GLU A 61 -6.41 20.14 -1.72
N SER A 62 -7.67 20.43 -2.06
CA SER A 62 -8.41 19.69 -3.09
C SER A 62 -7.75 19.83 -4.45
N ALA A 63 -7.45 18.70 -5.11
CA ALA A 63 -6.70 18.64 -6.36
C ALA A 63 -7.35 17.71 -7.39
N PRO A 64 -7.20 18.01 -8.71
CA PRO A 64 -7.89 17.27 -9.77
C PRO A 64 -7.39 15.84 -9.93
N PRO A 65 -8.18 14.93 -10.54
CA PRO A 65 -7.73 13.59 -10.91
C PRO A 65 -6.47 13.61 -11.77
N GLN A 66 -5.63 12.59 -11.62
CA GLN A 66 -4.43 12.41 -12.44
C GLN A 66 -4.51 11.08 -13.21
N PRO A 67 -3.93 11.01 -14.41
CA PRO A 67 -3.96 9.80 -15.22
C PRO A 67 -2.90 8.77 -14.83
N ASP A 68 -1.86 9.16 -14.10
CA ASP A 68 -0.74 8.29 -13.70
C ASP A 68 0.10 8.90 -12.56
N HIS A 69 1.02 8.09 -12.03
CA HIS A 69 1.93 8.51 -10.97
C HIS A 69 2.84 9.69 -11.34
N LEU A 70 3.25 9.82 -12.61
CA LEU A 70 4.12 10.92 -13.03
C LEU A 70 3.38 12.26 -13.00
N ALA A 71 2.13 12.26 -13.47
CA ALA A 71 1.29 13.45 -13.43
C ALA A 71 0.99 13.86 -11.99
N ALA A 72 0.68 12.90 -11.12
CA ALA A 72 0.48 13.14 -9.69
C ALA A 72 1.76 13.69 -9.01
N ALA A 73 2.91 13.09 -9.26
CA ALA A 73 4.19 13.57 -8.72
C ALA A 73 4.54 15.00 -9.16
N ARG A 74 4.27 15.33 -10.43
CA ARG A 74 4.47 16.71 -10.94
C ARG A 74 3.55 17.71 -10.25
N HIS A 75 2.30 17.32 -10.00
CA HIS A 75 1.35 18.16 -9.28
C HIS A 75 1.83 18.41 -7.82
N LEU A 76 2.23 17.36 -7.12
CA LEU A 76 2.70 17.41 -5.74
C LEU A 76 3.94 18.30 -5.53
N LYS A 77 4.77 18.52 -6.53
CA LYS A 77 5.91 19.45 -6.42
C LYS A 77 5.49 20.89 -6.09
N GLN A 78 4.32 21.31 -6.54
CA GLN A 78 3.77 22.64 -6.33
C GLN A 78 2.66 22.65 -5.26
N HIS A 79 2.05 21.50 -4.97
CA HIS A 79 0.88 21.32 -4.13
C HIS A 79 1.09 20.16 -3.15
N LYS A 80 2.04 20.32 -2.23
CA LYS A 80 2.46 19.24 -1.31
C LYS A 80 1.34 18.73 -0.39
N ASN A 81 0.32 19.55 -0.15
CA ASN A 81 -0.83 19.22 0.69
C ASN A 81 -2.05 18.77 -0.13
N ALA A 82 -1.83 18.33 -1.39
CA ALA A 82 -2.90 17.89 -2.26
C ALA A 82 -3.60 16.63 -1.76
N THR A 83 -4.93 16.63 -1.82
CA THR A 83 -5.80 15.48 -1.63
C THR A 83 -6.72 15.32 -2.85
N PRO A 84 -7.15 14.08 -3.21
CA PRO A 84 -8.07 13.90 -4.33
C PRO A 84 -9.34 14.72 -4.15
N VAL A 85 -9.83 15.35 -5.22
CA VAL A 85 -11.01 16.23 -5.15
C VAL A 85 -12.21 15.48 -4.55
N GLY A 86 -12.87 16.13 -3.59
CA GLY A 86 -14.03 15.61 -2.87
C GLY A 86 -13.70 14.69 -1.69
N THR A 87 -12.44 14.31 -1.50
CA THR A 87 -12.00 13.58 -0.30
C THR A 87 -11.75 14.53 0.88
N ASN A 88 -11.69 13.97 2.09
CA ASN A 88 -11.42 14.69 3.35
C ASN A 88 -12.43 15.80 3.67
N ASP A 89 -13.67 15.66 3.20
CA ASP A 89 -14.78 16.49 3.68
C ASP A 89 -15.32 15.92 5.01
N PHE A 90 -14.82 16.41 6.12
CA PHE A 90 -15.28 16.03 7.46
C PHE A 90 -16.71 16.51 7.79
N GLY A 91 -17.32 17.30 6.91
CA GLY A 91 -18.74 17.64 6.93
C GLY A 91 -19.62 16.59 6.23
N CYS A 92 -19.04 15.65 5.50
CA CYS A 92 -19.78 14.59 4.80
C CYS A 92 -20.60 13.72 5.78
N ARG A 93 -21.80 13.36 5.36
CA ARG A 93 -22.67 12.48 6.14
C ARG A 93 -22.99 11.22 5.30
N PRO A 94 -22.62 10.03 5.80
CA PRO A 94 -22.99 8.78 5.16
C PRO A 94 -24.49 8.66 4.93
N THR A 95 -24.88 8.06 3.81
CA THR A 95 -26.28 7.86 3.43
C THR A 95 -26.74 6.44 3.76
N ALA A 96 -28.03 6.18 3.66
CA ALA A 96 -28.56 4.82 3.81
C ALA A 96 -28.03 3.85 2.75
N ALA A 97 -27.72 4.35 1.54
CA ALA A 97 -27.10 3.55 0.48
C ALA A 97 -25.63 3.25 0.76
N HIS A 98 -24.89 4.23 1.31
CA HIS A 98 -23.49 4.10 1.67
C HIS A 98 -23.28 4.53 3.14
N PRO A 99 -23.63 3.64 4.10
CA PRO A 99 -23.66 4.00 5.52
C PRO A 99 -22.27 4.07 6.16
N ARG A 100 -21.23 3.62 5.47
CA ARG A 100 -19.86 3.62 5.94
C ARG A 100 -18.98 4.52 5.09
N PRO A 101 -18.20 5.42 5.73
CA PRO A 101 -17.16 6.17 5.02
C PRO A 101 -16.04 5.22 4.58
N VAL A 102 -15.38 5.57 3.47
CA VAL A 102 -14.24 4.84 2.92
C VAL A 102 -12.95 5.53 3.33
N VAL A 103 -12.02 4.80 3.93
CA VAL A 103 -10.67 5.27 4.26
C VAL A 103 -9.66 4.65 3.30
N LEU A 104 -8.88 5.50 2.63
CA LEU A 104 -7.89 5.13 1.61
C LEU A 104 -6.48 5.24 2.18
N ALA A 105 -5.71 4.14 2.17
CA ALA A 105 -4.33 4.06 2.65
C ALA A 105 -3.35 3.77 1.50
N HIS A 106 -2.43 4.69 1.25
CA HIS A 106 -1.46 4.64 0.14
C HIS A 106 -0.36 3.58 0.31
N GLY A 107 0.44 3.34 -0.72
CA GLY A 107 1.57 2.42 -0.72
C GLY A 107 2.86 2.96 -0.08
N THR A 108 3.93 2.18 -0.19
CA THR A 108 5.28 2.58 0.27
C THR A 108 5.80 3.73 -0.59
N ASP A 109 6.45 4.71 0.06
CA ASP A 109 7.12 5.84 -0.59
C ASP A 109 6.17 6.64 -1.50
N SER A 110 4.94 6.85 -1.04
CA SER A 110 3.85 7.48 -1.78
C SER A 110 3.11 8.53 -0.92
N THR A 111 2.00 9.02 -1.40
CA THR A 111 1.09 9.95 -0.70
C THR A 111 -0.37 9.58 -0.96
N ALA A 112 -1.29 10.12 -0.15
CA ALA A 112 -2.72 10.01 -0.39
C ALA A 112 -3.13 10.47 -1.80
N TYR A 113 -2.54 11.55 -2.29
CA TYR A 113 -2.85 12.05 -3.63
C TYR A 113 -2.23 11.20 -4.72
N SER A 114 -0.99 10.76 -4.56
CA SER A 114 -0.27 9.98 -5.57
C SER A 114 -0.99 8.69 -5.94
N ASP A 115 -1.51 7.98 -4.95
CA ASP A 115 -2.16 6.68 -5.21
C ASP A 115 -3.68 6.80 -5.41
N TRP A 116 -4.32 7.84 -4.90
CA TRP A 116 -5.78 7.91 -4.88
C TRP A 116 -6.38 9.02 -5.74
N SER A 117 -5.56 9.80 -6.47
CA SER A 117 -6.05 10.90 -7.30
C SER A 117 -7.01 10.46 -8.43
N ALA A 118 -6.92 9.22 -8.90
CA ALA A 118 -7.82 8.69 -9.92
C ALA A 118 -9.10 8.10 -9.30
N ILE A 119 -8.99 7.18 -8.34
CA ILE A 119 -10.15 6.45 -7.80
C ILE A 119 -10.91 7.25 -6.74
N GLY A 120 -10.23 8.07 -5.92
CA GLY A 120 -10.90 8.84 -4.85
C GLY A 120 -12.10 9.64 -5.34
N PRO A 121 -11.94 10.47 -6.41
CA PRO A 121 -13.06 11.23 -6.99
C PRO A 121 -14.18 10.35 -7.55
N GLN A 122 -13.89 9.15 -8.04
CA GLN A 122 -14.91 8.22 -8.54
C GLN A 122 -15.76 7.67 -7.40
N LEU A 123 -15.14 7.33 -6.25
CA LEU A 123 -15.87 6.88 -5.07
C LEU A 123 -16.74 8.01 -4.50
N VAL A 124 -16.25 9.26 -4.50
CA VAL A 124 -17.04 10.43 -4.13
C VAL A 124 -18.24 10.62 -5.08
N ALA A 125 -18.01 10.51 -6.39
CA ALA A 125 -19.08 10.60 -7.40
C ALA A 125 -20.10 9.47 -7.28
N ALA A 126 -19.71 8.29 -6.79
CA ALA A 126 -20.59 7.19 -6.45
C ALA A 126 -21.40 7.41 -5.15
N GLY A 127 -21.12 8.50 -4.41
CA GLY A 127 -21.90 8.89 -3.22
C GLY A 127 -21.30 8.43 -1.89
N PHE A 128 -20.05 7.95 -1.87
CA PHE A 128 -19.37 7.64 -0.62
C PHE A 128 -18.79 8.91 0.05
N CYS A 129 -18.75 8.93 1.38
CA CYS A 129 -17.86 9.81 2.12
C CYS A 129 -16.44 9.19 2.08
N VAL A 130 -15.48 9.86 1.46
CA VAL A 130 -14.14 9.33 1.20
C VAL A 130 -13.07 10.13 1.91
N PHE A 131 -12.19 9.44 2.61
CA PHE A 131 -11.11 10.03 3.39
C PHE A 131 -9.77 9.39 3.04
N ALA A 132 -8.72 10.19 2.96
CA ALA A 132 -7.37 9.72 2.63
C ALA A 132 -6.34 10.45 3.52
N LEU A 133 -5.33 9.72 3.97
CA LEU A 133 -4.29 10.22 4.87
C LEU A 133 -2.90 9.93 4.33
N ASN A 134 -1.92 10.69 4.80
CA ASN A 134 -0.51 10.35 4.74
C ASN A 134 -0.08 9.78 6.09
N TYR A 135 0.55 8.61 6.09
CA TYR A 135 1.00 7.91 7.28
C TYR A 135 2.47 7.45 7.13
N GLY A 136 3.16 7.17 8.23
CA GLY A 136 4.50 6.59 8.22
C GLY A 136 5.57 7.50 7.64
N GLY A 137 5.51 8.78 7.96
CA GLY A 137 6.50 9.79 7.55
C GLY A 137 6.41 11.06 8.38
N ALA A 138 7.43 11.92 8.30
CA ALA A 138 7.42 13.21 8.96
C ALA A 138 6.40 14.16 8.30
N PRO A 139 5.70 15.04 9.06
CA PRO A 139 4.80 16.02 8.48
C PRO A 139 5.50 16.89 7.42
N GLY A 140 4.86 17.04 6.25
CA GLY A 140 5.40 17.80 5.13
C GLY A 140 6.51 17.08 4.36
N ALA A 141 6.72 15.79 4.56
CA ALA A 141 7.62 14.98 3.74
C ALA A 141 7.16 14.96 2.28
N ASP A 142 8.09 14.70 1.37
CA ASP A 142 7.76 14.55 -0.05
C ASP A 142 7.02 13.23 -0.32
N THR A 143 7.30 12.19 0.48
CA THR A 143 6.66 10.88 0.44
C THR A 143 6.51 10.30 1.85
N TYR A 144 5.60 9.34 2.00
CA TYR A 144 5.21 8.71 3.25
C TYR A 144 5.19 7.18 3.11
N GLY A 145 4.80 6.46 4.15
CA GLY A 145 4.85 4.99 4.16
C GLY A 145 6.27 4.45 4.25
N THR A 146 7.18 5.16 4.91
CA THR A 146 8.62 4.82 5.01
C THR A 146 9.03 4.37 6.40
N GLU A 147 8.22 4.63 7.42
CA GLU A 147 8.48 4.30 8.83
C GLU A 147 8.02 2.88 9.20
N ASP A 148 8.15 2.52 10.47
CA ASP A 148 7.69 1.24 11.01
C ASP A 148 6.20 1.01 10.75
N LEU A 149 5.84 -0.20 10.27
CA LEU A 149 4.46 -0.55 9.93
C LEU A 149 3.52 -0.52 11.14
N ARG A 150 4.01 -0.78 12.36
CA ARG A 150 3.18 -0.71 13.57
C ARG A 150 2.81 0.74 13.88
N VAL A 151 3.79 1.66 13.80
CA VAL A 151 3.54 3.10 13.93
C VAL A 151 2.51 3.56 12.92
N SER A 152 2.69 3.16 11.66
CA SER A 152 1.75 3.46 10.57
C SER A 152 0.35 2.92 10.86
N ALA A 153 0.23 1.70 11.38
CA ALA A 153 -1.07 1.10 11.73
C ALA A 153 -1.78 1.83 12.89
N TYR A 154 -1.04 2.32 13.88
CA TYR A 154 -1.62 3.19 14.93
C TYR A 154 -2.14 4.51 14.34
N GLN A 155 -1.42 5.10 13.39
CA GLN A 155 -1.88 6.31 12.68
C GLN A 155 -3.16 6.04 11.87
N ILE A 156 -3.30 4.87 11.26
CA ILE A 156 -4.57 4.43 10.63
C ILE A 156 -5.68 4.42 11.68
N GLY A 157 -5.45 3.84 12.86
CA GLY A 157 -6.44 3.80 13.94
C GLY A 157 -6.88 5.20 14.38
N GLN A 158 -5.93 6.11 14.61
CA GLN A 158 -6.23 7.52 14.95
C GLN A 158 -7.07 8.21 13.87
N PHE A 159 -6.76 7.95 12.59
CA PHE A 159 -7.52 8.53 11.49
C PHE A 159 -8.92 7.94 11.36
N VAL A 160 -9.08 6.62 11.54
CA VAL A 160 -10.40 5.98 11.59
C VAL A 160 -11.26 6.59 12.68
N ASP A 161 -10.70 6.80 13.88
CA ASP A 161 -11.43 7.43 14.98
C ASP A 161 -11.88 8.86 14.63
N LEU A 162 -11.00 9.66 14.03
CA LEU A 162 -11.35 11.00 13.54
C LEU A 162 -12.48 10.96 12.50
N VAL A 163 -12.45 10.01 11.55
CA VAL A 163 -13.48 9.84 10.52
C VAL A 163 -14.81 9.44 11.14
N LEU A 164 -14.84 8.48 12.07
CA LEU A 164 -16.04 8.03 12.77
C LEU A 164 -16.66 9.15 13.61
N ASP A 165 -15.84 9.87 14.38
CA ASP A 165 -16.28 10.99 15.21
C ASP A 165 -16.88 12.12 14.36
N SER A 166 -16.28 12.42 13.21
CA SER A 166 -16.74 13.51 12.34
C SER A 166 -18.00 13.15 11.55
N THR A 167 -18.11 11.90 11.08
CA THR A 167 -19.23 11.45 10.23
C THR A 167 -20.42 10.92 11.01
N GLY A 168 -20.21 10.47 12.25
CA GLY A 168 -21.21 9.78 13.07
C GLY A 168 -21.46 8.34 12.64
N ALA A 169 -20.64 7.77 11.74
CA ALA A 169 -20.74 6.37 11.35
C ALA A 169 -20.24 5.45 12.47
N ALA A 170 -20.78 4.21 12.52
CA ALA A 170 -20.33 3.20 13.49
C ALA A 170 -19.08 2.45 13.00
N GLU A 171 -18.90 2.31 11.68
CA GLU A 171 -17.85 1.55 11.03
C GLU A 171 -17.36 2.27 9.78
N VAL A 172 -16.16 1.92 9.30
CA VAL A 172 -15.59 2.34 8.02
C VAL A 172 -15.39 1.15 7.10
N ASP A 173 -15.23 1.42 5.81
CA ASP A 173 -14.65 0.49 4.84
C ASP A 173 -13.19 0.94 4.57
N LEU A 174 -12.22 0.03 4.65
CA LEU A 174 -10.80 0.30 4.43
C LEU A 174 -10.38 -0.17 3.04
N VAL A 175 -9.72 0.69 2.29
CA VAL A 175 -9.07 0.33 1.02
C VAL A 175 -7.59 0.67 1.11
N GLY A 176 -6.74 -0.34 1.01
CA GLY A 176 -5.29 -0.17 1.06
C GLY A 176 -4.62 -0.62 -0.23
N PHE A 177 -3.68 0.17 -0.73
CA PHE A 177 -2.83 -0.20 -1.85
C PHE A 177 -1.45 -0.63 -1.34
N SER A 178 -0.95 -1.77 -1.83
CA SER A 178 0.39 -2.25 -1.49
C SER A 178 0.60 -2.28 0.03
N GLN A 179 1.57 -1.55 0.58
CA GLN A 179 1.77 -1.40 2.02
C GLN A 179 0.51 -0.92 2.76
N GLY A 180 -0.29 -0.05 2.14
CA GLY A 180 -1.54 0.44 2.73
C GLY A 180 -2.49 -0.68 3.12
N ALA A 181 -2.50 -1.76 2.35
CA ALA A 181 -3.24 -2.97 2.70
C ALA A 181 -2.68 -3.64 3.97
N ASN A 182 -1.36 -3.76 4.11
CA ASN A 182 -0.77 -4.36 5.31
C ASN A 182 -0.99 -3.52 6.57
N VAL A 183 -0.83 -2.19 6.51
CA VAL A 183 -1.00 -1.34 7.70
C VAL A 183 -2.47 -1.26 8.14
N THR A 184 -3.41 -1.21 7.19
CA THR A 184 -4.85 -1.26 7.50
C THR A 184 -5.27 -2.63 8.04
N ARG A 185 -4.70 -3.73 7.52
CA ARG A 185 -4.93 -5.08 8.05
C ARG A 185 -4.30 -5.26 9.43
N TYR A 186 -3.12 -4.67 9.66
CA TYR A 186 -2.50 -4.69 10.98
C TYR A 186 -3.38 -3.97 12.02
N TYR A 187 -3.88 -2.77 11.68
CA TYR A 187 -4.86 -2.07 12.51
C TYR A 187 -6.09 -2.95 12.78
N THR A 188 -6.70 -3.51 11.74
CA THR A 188 -7.91 -4.32 11.84
C THR A 188 -7.70 -5.57 12.69
N ASN A 189 -6.63 -6.34 12.42
CA ASN A 189 -6.45 -7.68 12.99
C ASN A 189 -5.67 -7.68 14.32
N LYS A 190 -4.82 -6.66 14.59
CA LYS A 190 -3.89 -6.67 15.73
C LYS A 190 -4.12 -5.54 16.73
N LEU A 191 -4.72 -4.42 16.30
CA LEU A 191 -4.94 -3.25 17.15
C LEU A 191 -6.42 -3.05 17.52
N GLY A 192 -7.25 -4.08 17.39
CA GLY A 192 -8.67 -4.02 17.77
C GLY A 192 -9.58 -3.30 16.78
N GLY A 193 -9.08 -2.96 15.60
CA GLY A 193 -9.85 -2.25 14.56
C GLY A 193 -11.05 -3.01 14.03
N ALA A 194 -11.12 -4.34 14.21
CA ALA A 194 -12.22 -5.17 13.71
C ALA A 194 -13.62 -4.70 14.17
N ALA A 195 -13.73 -4.08 15.34
CA ALA A 195 -14.98 -3.54 15.85
C ALA A 195 -15.46 -2.25 15.14
N LYS A 196 -14.61 -1.68 14.28
CA LYS A 196 -14.82 -0.40 13.58
C LYS A 196 -14.73 -0.54 12.06
N VAL A 197 -14.53 -1.78 11.54
CA VAL A 197 -14.29 -2.04 10.12
C VAL A 197 -15.27 -3.10 9.61
N ASP A 198 -16.09 -2.76 8.62
CA ASP A 198 -16.97 -3.73 7.95
C ASP A 198 -16.26 -4.43 6.79
N LYS A 199 -15.57 -3.67 5.92
CA LYS A 199 -14.82 -4.21 4.78
C LYS A 199 -13.36 -3.81 4.83
N TRP A 200 -12.51 -4.76 4.51
CA TRP A 200 -11.11 -4.53 4.20
C TRP A 200 -10.81 -4.96 2.76
N ILE A 201 -10.34 -4.03 1.94
CA ILE A 201 -10.02 -4.26 0.53
C ILE A 201 -8.53 -3.99 0.33
N GLY A 202 -7.77 -5.02 -0.02
CA GLY A 202 -6.34 -4.93 -0.28
C GLY A 202 -6.05 -5.00 -1.78
N VAL A 203 -5.61 -3.90 -2.37
CA VAL A 203 -5.17 -3.81 -3.77
C VAL A 203 -3.67 -4.05 -3.82
N ALA A 204 -3.22 -5.05 -4.58
CA ALA A 204 -1.82 -5.46 -4.66
C ALA A 204 -1.15 -5.58 -3.27
N SER A 205 -1.85 -6.24 -2.33
CA SER A 205 -1.41 -6.39 -0.94
C SER A 205 -0.22 -7.33 -0.82
N PRO A 206 0.93 -6.94 -0.23
CA PRO A 206 1.97 -7.89 0.12
C PRO A 206 1.60 -8.68 1.39
N THR A 207 0.47 -9.38 1.34
CA THR A 207 -0.17 -10.09 2.48
C THR A 207 0.79 -11.03 3.20
N TYR A 208 1.63 -11.73 2.45
CA TYR A 208 2.70 -12.60 2.97
C TYR A 208 4.10 -12.07 2.65
N GLY A 209 4.22 -10.78 2.38
CA GLY A 209 5.47 -10.16 1.93
C GLY A 209 5.80 -10.52 0.48
N GLY A 210 7.10 -10.60 0.17
CA GLY A 210 7.55 -10.92 -1.18
C GLY A 210 7.86 -9.70 -2.03
N VAL A 211 7.88 -8.50 -1.43
CA VAL A 211 8.34 -7.28 -2.09
C VAL A 211 9.74 -7.46 -2.65
N MET A 212 10.04 -6.79 -3.76
CA MET A 212 11.33 -6.84 -4.44
C MET A 212 11.72 -8.26 -4.88
N TYR A 213 10.77 -8.99 -5.47
CA TYR A 213 10.98 -10.34 -6.02
C TYR A 213 11.52 -11.37 -5.00
N GLY A 214 11.24 -11.18 -3.70
CA GLY A 214 11.73 -12.08 -2.67
C GLY A 214 13.24 -12.04 -2.44
N LEU A 215 13.96 -11.02 -2.90
CA LEU A 215 15.42 -10.89 -2.69
C LEU A 215 15.78 -10.56 -1.24
N VAL A 216 14.87 -9.96 -0.48
CA VAL A 216 15.13 -9.59 0.92
C VAL A 216 15.42 -10.79 1.82
N PRO A 217 14.76 -11.98 1.72
CA PRO A 217 15.14 -13.16 2.49
C PRO A 217 16.60 -13.57 2.30
N VAL A 218 17.19 -13.37 1.11
CA VAL A 218 18.61 -13.63 0.86
C VAL A 218 19.48 -12.65 1.65
N ALA A 219 19.09 -11.39 1.74
CA ALA A 219 19.78 -10.38 2.56
C ALA A 219 19.67 -10.67 4.07
N GLN A 220 18.61 -11.34 4.55
CA GLN A 220 18.42 -11.68 5.96
C GLN A 220 19.50 -12.63 6.52
N VAL A 221 20.10 -13.46 5.69
CA VAL A 221 21.17 -14.39 6.13
C VAL A 221 22.56 -13.77 6.15
N ILE A 222 22.70 -12.52 5.69
CA ILE A 222 23.98 -11.78 5.67
C ILE A 222 23.98 -10.77 6.82
N PRO A 223 24.85 -10.91 7.85
CA PRO A 223 24.89 -9.97 8.97
C PRO A 223 25.04 -8.52 8.52
N GLY A 224 24.17 -7.63 9.00
CA GLY A 224 24.19 -6.20 8.69
C GLY A 224 23.62 -5.81 7.31
N ALA A 225 23.31 -6.76 6.43
CA ALA A 225 22.79 -6.44 5.10
C ALA A 225 21.41 -5.76 5.17
N LEU A 226 20.54 -6.16 6.10
CA LEU A 226 19.23 -5.53 6.30
C LEU A 226 19.35 -4.06 6.74
N ASP A 227 20.31 -3.73 7.61
CA ASP A 227 20.51 -2.35 8.05
C ASP A 227 20.98 -1.46 6.90
N VAL A 228 21.84 -1.99 6.03
CA VAL A 228 22.26 -1.30 4.80
C VAL A 228 21.08 -1.17 3.84
N PHE A 229 20.28 -2.22 3.70
CA PHE A 229 19.11 -2.23 2.83
C PHE A 229 18.05 -1.22 3.30
N ALA A 230 17.76 -1.15 4.60
CA ALA A 230 16.84 -0.18 5.20
C ALA A 230 17.30 1.27 4.99
N LYS A 231 18.62 1.53 4.99
CA LYS A 231 19.18 2.87 4.73
C LYS A 231 19.06 3.32 3.27
N VAL A 232 18.96 2.38 2.33
CA VAL A 232 18.87 2.70 0.89
C VAL A 232 17.44 2.60 0.35
N THR A 233 16.53 1.97 1.10
CA THR A 233 15.10 1.88 0.76
C THR A 233 14.26 2.59 1.83
N SER A 234 13.67 1.83 2.76
CA SER A 234 13.00 2.33 3.96
C SER A 234 12.81 1.19 4.96
N THR A 235 12.54 1.52 6.23
CA THR A 235 12.18 0.54 7.26
C THR A 235 10.95 -0.26 6.83
N ALA A 236 9.93 0.40 6.34
CA ALA A 236 8.69 -0.23 5.89
C ALA A 236 8.91 -1.21 4.72
N ALA A 237 9.77 -0.87 3.76
CA ALA A 237 10.08 -1.77 2.63
C ALA A 237 10.72 -3.08 3.11
N VAL A 238 11.69 -3.00 4.05
CA VAL A 238 12.35 -4.19 4.62
C VAL A 238 11.36 -5.02 5.45
N GLN A 239 10.49 -4.38 6.20
CA GLN A 239 9.48 -5.05 7.02
C GLN A 239 8.47 -5.85 6.20
N GLN A 240 8.26 -5.52 4.94
CA GLN A 240 7.39 -6.26 4.01
C GLN A 240 8.09 -7.41 3.28
N ALA A 241 9.31 -7.75 3.70
CA ALA A 241 9.96 -8.97 3.23
C ALA A 241 9.20 -10.22 3.66
N GLN A 242 9.18 -11.22 2.80
CA GLN A 242 8.61 -12.52 3.15
C GLN A 242 9.34 -13.13 4.35
N GLY A 243 8.58 -13.54 5.38
CA GLY A 243 9.12 -14.13 6.60
C GLY A 243 9.77 -13.11 7.55
N SER A 244 9.62 -11.82 7.32
CA SER A 244 10.04 -10.80 8.32
C SER A 244 9.24 -10.94 9.62
N PRO A 245 9.78 -10.52 10.77
CA PRO A 245 9.08 -10.62 12.05
C PRO A 245 7.68 -10.02 12.03
N ILE A 246 7.51 -8.84 11.42
CA ILE A 246 6.19 -8.19 11.36
C ILE A 246 5.22 -8.90 10.40
N MET A 247 5.70 -9.50 9.31
CA MET A 247 4.83 -10.31 8.44
C MET A 247 4.40 -11.61 9.10
N LEU A 248 5.27 -12.23 9.90
CA LEU A 248 4.92 -13.39 10.71
C LEU A 248 3.91 -13.01 11.79
N GLU A 249 4.12 -11.91 12.50
CA GLU A 249 3.22 -11.36 13.51
C GLU A 249 1.84 -11.02 12.93
N LEU A 250 1.79 -10.31 11.80
CA LEU A 250 0.55 -9.92 11.13
C LEU A 250 -0.30 -11.13 10.73
N ASN A 251 0.35 -12.23 10.33
CA ASN A 251 -0.31 -13.45 9.89
C ASN A 251 -0.48 -14.51 11.01
N ALA A 252 0.07 -14.27 12.21
CA ALA A 252 -0.07 -15.19 13.33
C ALA A 252 -1.55 -15.31 13.75
N GLY A 253 -2.02 -16.55 13.95
CA GLY A 253 -3.42 -16.81 14.31
C GLY A 253 -4.42 -16.71 13.15
N GLY A 254 -3.95 -16.45 11.94
CA GLY A 254 -4.75 -16.26 10.73
C GLY A 254 -4.61 -14.85 10.15
N ASP A 255 -4.92 -14.73 8.86
CA ASP A 255 -4.79 -13.48 8.12
C ASP A 255 -6.10 -12.68 8.01
N THR A 256 -7.19 -13.23 8.54
CA THR A 256 -8.52 -12.60 8.68
C THR A 256 -9.02 -12.72 10.11
N VAL A 257 -9.92 -11.82 10.53
CA VAL A 257 -10.62 -11.88 11.82
C VAL A 257 -12.14 -11.89 11.61
N PRO A 258 -12.92 -12.49 12.54
CA PRO A 258 -14.38 -12.51 12.44
C PRO A 258 -14.98 -11.12 12.42
N GLY A 259 -16.10 -10.97 11.70
CA GLY A 259 -16.88 -9.73 11.63
C GLY A 259 -16.47 -8.80 10.49
N VAL A 260 -15.31 -8.98 9.90
CA VAL A 260 -14.80 -8.16 8.78
C VAL A 260 -14.88 -8.95 7.47
N ARG A 261 -15.31 -8.31 6.41
CA ARG A 261 -15.31 -8.85 5.04
C ARG A 261 -13.99 -8.50 4.36
N TYR A 262 -13.29 -9.49 3.86
CA TYR A 262 -11.97 -9.33 3.25
C TYR A 262 -12.00 -9.59 1.75
N VAL A 263 -11.47 -8.64 0.97
CA VAL A 263 -11.29 -8.77 -0.48
C VAL A 263 -9.85 -8.42 -0.83
N THR A 264 -9.17 -9.24 -1.63
CA THR A 264 -7.92 -8.86 -2.28
C THR A 264 -8.13 -8.70 -3.78
N ILE A 265 -7.45 -7.73 -4.39
CA ILE A 265 -7.38 -7.55 -5.83
C ILE A 265 -5.90 -7.59 -6.21
N GLY A 266 -5.51 -8.60 -6.98
CA GLY A 266 -4.12 -8.84 -7.35
C GLY A 266 -3.93 -9.14 -8.82
N SER A 267 -2.68 -9.05 -9.28
CA SER A 267 -2.28 -9.35 -10.66
C SER A 267 -1.22 -10.44 -10.70
N ARG A 268 -1.33 -11.37 -11.69
CA ARG A 268 -0.27 -12.37 -11.93
C ARG A 268 1.03 -11.77 -12.43
N VAL A 269 0.96 -10.57 -12.98
CA VAL A 269 2.11 -9.85 -13.54
C VAL A 269 2.56 -8.69 -12.64
N ASP A 270 2.20 -8.72 -11.35
CA ASP A 270 2.69 -7.75 -10.36
C ASP A 270 4.22 -7.79 -10.30
N GLU A 271 4.87 -6.65 -10.56
CA GLU A 271 6.33 -6.55 -10.64
C GLU A 271 7.00 -6.45 -9.26
N MET A 272 6.25 -6.12 -8.22
CA MET A 272 6.79 -5.88 -6.89
C MET A 272 6.60 -7.07 -5.96
N ILE A 273 5.44 -7.75 -6.04
CA ILE A 273 5.08 -8.80 -5.09
C ILE A 273 5.17 -10.16 -5.79
N GLN A 274 6.20 -10.92 -5.42
CA GLN A 274 6.44 -12.26 -5.95
C GLN A 274 6.75 -13.27 -4.83
N PRO A 275 6.26 -14.51 -4.95
CA PRO A 275 5.26 -14.94 -5.94
C PRO A 275 3.92 -14.22 -5.77
N PHE A 276 3.16 -14.01 -6.85
CA PHE A 276 1.88 -13.27 -6.80
C PHE A 276 0.87 -13.89 -5.83
N SER A 277 0.98 -15.19 -5.53
CA SER A 277 0.17 -15.88 -4.51
C SER A 277 0.33 -15.30 -3.10
N ASN A 278 1.36 -14.47 -2.86
CA ASN A 278 1.53 -13.74 -1.60
C ASN A 278 0.55 -12.57 -1.45
N ILE A 279 -0.17 -12.19 -2.51
CA ILE A 279 -1.22 -11.17 -2.47
C ILE A 279 -2.49 -11.72 -1.81
N ALA A 280 -2.82 -12.97 -2.08
CA ALA A 280 -4.06 -13.60 -1.63
C ALA A 280 -4.08 -13.86 -0.11
N LEU A 281 -5.23 -13.65 0.51
CA LEU A 281 -5.55 -14.12 1.85
C LEU A 281 -5.89 -15.61 1.81
N ARG A 282 -5.56 -16.33 2.90
CA ARG A 282 -5.79 -17.77 3.06
C ARG A 282 -6.91 -18.07 4.05
N GLY A 283 -7.39 -17.05 4.77
CA GLY A 283 -8.48 -17.17 5.74
C GLY A 283 -9.80 -17.57 5.06
N ALA A 284 -10.59 -18.37 5.74
CA ALA A 284 -11.89 -18.78 5.25
C ALA A 284 -12.82 -17.55 5.09
N GLY A 285 -13.51 -17.46 3.94
CA GLY A 285 -14.40 -16.35 3.62
C GLY A 285 -13.73 -15.11 3.03
N ALA A 286 -12.40 -15.10 2.86
CA ALA A 286 -11.74 -14.07 2.08
C ALA A 286 -12.01 -14.27 0.58
N GLU A 287 -12.35 -13.19 -0.10
CA GLU A 287 -12.49 -13.15 -1.56
C GLU A 287 -11.17 -12.69 -2.18
N ASN A 288 -10.62 -13.48 -3.10
CA ASN A 288 -9.36 -13.16 -3.76
C ASN A 288 -9.61 -13.00 -5.26
N LEU A 289 -9.58 -11.77 -5.74
CA LEU A 289 -9.80 -11.42 -7.14
C LEU A 289 -8.45 -11.31 -7.85
N VAL A 290 -8.31 -12.02 -8.96
CA VAL A 290 -7.13 -11.92 -9.83
C VAL A 290 -7.57 -11.26 -11.14
N VAL A 291 -6.93 -10.13 -11.48
CA VAL A 291 -7.27 -9.33 -12.65
C VAL A 291 -7.37 -10.19 -13.91
N GLN A 292 -6.38 -11.06 -14.18
CA GLN A 292 -6.32 -11.87 -15.40
C GLN A 292 -7.33 -13.04 -15.41
N ASP A 293 -7.95 -13.40 -14.28
CA ASP A 293 -9.06 -14.36 -14.27
C ASP A 293 -10.37 -13.71 -14.73
N LEU A 294 -10.52 -12.41 -14.52
CA LEU A 294 -11.69 -11.62 -14.85
C LEU A 294 -11.54 -10.89 -16.19
N CYS A 295 -10.32 -10.48 -16.53
CA CYS A 295 -9.97 -9.78 -17.77
C CYS A 295 -8.60 -10.28 -18.26
N PRO A 296 -8.52 -11.36 -19.07
CA PRO A 296 -7.26 -12.03 -19.44
C PRO A 296 -6.26 -11.14 -20.17
N ASP A 297 -6.72 -10.17 -20.94
CA ASP A 297 -5.87 -9.27 -21.74
C ASP A 297 -5.47 -8.01 -20.96
N ASN A 298 -5.95 -7.84 -19.74
CA ASN A 298 -5.49 -6.77 -18.86
C ASN A 298 -4.23 -7.23 -18.12
N LEU A 299 -3.06 -6.78 -18.58
CA LEU A 299 -1.76 -7.09 -17.98
C LEU A 299 -1.28 -5.95 -17.07
N THR A 300 -2.19 -5.34 -16.31
CA THR A 300 -1.85 -4.33 -15.32
C THR A 300 -0.92 -4.93 -14.26
N GLY A 301 0.19 -4.25 -13.97
CA GLY A 301 1.13 -4.61 -12.92
C GLY A 301 0.99 -3.69 -11.71
N HIS A 302 1.89 -3.82 -10.73
CA HIS A 302 1.86 -3.10 -9.46
C HIS A 302 1.72 -1.58 -9.63
N PHE A 303 2.57 -1.00 -10.49
CA PHE A 303 2.67 0.45 -10.69
C PHE A 303 1.52 1.07 -11.49
N HIS A 304 0.63 0.27 -12.05
CA HIS A 304 -0.56 0.77 -12.73
C HIS A 304 -1.86 0.45 -12.00
N MET A 305 -1.82 -0.43 -11.01
CA MET A 305 -2.97 -1.02 -10.34
C MET A 305 -4.01 0.03 -9.90
N VAL A 306 -3.58 1.13 -9.28
CA VAL A 306 -4.48 2.18 -8.78
C VAL A 306 -4.98 3.14 -9.87
N TYR A 307 -4.38 3.09 -11.06
CA TYR A 307 -4.75 3.90 -12.21
C TYR A 307 -5.50 3.12 -13.29
N ASP A 308 -5.58 1.80 -13.16
CA ASP A 308 -6.30 0.94 -14.09
C ASP A 308 -7.81 1.06 -13.85
N PRO A 309 -8.61 1.51 -14.86
CA PRO A 309 -10.05 1.64 -14.73
C PRO A 309 -10.75 0.34 -14.32
N PHE A 310 -10.31 -0.81 -14.84
CA PHE A 310 -10.88 -2.10 -14.48
C PHE A 310 -10.69 -2.41 -12.99
N VAL A 311 -9.51 -2.13 -12.43
CA VAL A 311 -9.23 -2.31 -11.00
C VAL A 311 -10.04 -1.32 -10.15
N GLN A 312 -10.19 -0.07 -10.60
CA GLN A 312 -11.02 0.93 -9.92
C GLN A 312 -12.48 0.50 -9.84
N GLU A 313 -13.02 -0.05 -10.92
CA GLU A 313 -14.37 -0.61 -10.96
C GLU A 313 -14.51 -1.87 -10.07
N LEU A 314 -13.48 -2.72 -9.98
CA LEU A 314 -13.43 -3.84 -9.03
C LEU A 314 -13.47 -3.35 -7.58
N VAL A 315 -12.74 -2.29 -7.23
CA VAL A 315 -12.78 -1.68 -5.89
C VAL A 315 -14.17 -1.13 -5.60
N LEU A 316 -14.77 -0.40 -6.54
CA LEU A 316 -16.13 0.12 -6.39
C LEU A 316 -17.12 -1.02 -6.16
N ARG A 317 -17.00 -2.11 -6.93
CA ARG A 317 -17.87 -3.28 -6.77
C ARG A 317 -17.65 -4.03 -5.46
N ALA A 318 -16.43 -4.09 -4.95
CA ALA A 318 -16.15 -4.67 -3.64
C ALA A 318 -16.79 -3.83 -2.51
N LEU A 319 -16.82 -2.50 -2.66
CA LEU A 319 -17.50 -1.59 -1.74
C LEU A 319 -19.03 -1.68 -1.84
N ASP A 320 -19.56 -1.72 -3.06
CA ASP A 320 -21.01 -1.75 -3.33
C ASP A 320 -21.37 -2.85 -4.35
N PRO A 321 -21.40 -4.13 -3.92
CA PRO A 321 -21.66 -5.25 -4.82
C PRO A 321 -23.09 -5.30 -5.39
N GLU A 322 -24.02 -4.58 -4.77
CA GLU A 322 -25.44 -4.59 -5.16
C GLU A 322 -25.73 -3.57 -6.27
N HIS A 323 -25.06 -2.41 -6.27
CA HIS A 323 -25.39 -1.31 -7.17
C HIS A 323 -24.27 -0.98 -8.16
N ALA A 324 -23.01 -1.31 -7.83
CA ALA A 324 -21.89 -1.05 -8.76
C ALA A 324 -22.02 -1.89 -10.04
N PRO A 325 -21.77 -1.30 -11.22
CA PRO A 325 -21.81 -2.03 -12.49
C PRO A 325 -20.75 -3.14 -12.53
N MET A 326 -20.93 -4.09 -13.44
CA MET A 326 -19.87 -5.06 -13.76
C MET A 326 -18.70 -4.32 -14.39
N PRO A 327 -17.46 -4.62 -13.93
CA PRO A 327 -16.27 -3.98 -14.48
C PRO A 327 -16.10 -4.21 -15.99
N THR A 328 -15.68 -3.16 -16.68
CA THR A 328 -15.45 -3.18 -18.13
C THR A 328 -14.04 -3.69 -18.42
N CYS A 329 -13.94 -4.88 -19.01
CA CYS A 329 -12.65 -5.46 -19.36
C CYS A 329 -12.02 -4.73 -20.56
N GLU A 330 -10.88 -4.06 -20.33
CA GLU A 330 -10.07 -3.44 -21.36
C GLU A 330 -8.63 -3.98 -21.30
N PRO A 331 -8.00 -4.21 -22.48
CA PRO A 331 -6.61 -4.66 -22.52
C PRO A 331 -5.65 -3.62 -21.95
N VAL A 332 -4.70 -4.06 -21.13
CA VAL A 332 -3.59 -3.24 -20.64
C VAL A 332 -2.27 -3.91 -21.01
N ALA A 333 -1.34 -3.16 -21.57
CA ALA A 333 -0.04 -3.71 -21.94
C ALA A 333 0.83 -4.01 -20.72
N LEU A 334 1.60 -5.10 -20.77
CA LEU A 334 2.57 -5.46 -19.74
C LEU A 334 3.56 -4.32 -19.48
N GLY A 335 3.80 -4.00 -18.23
CA GLY A 335 4.74 -2.95 -17.81
C GLY A 335 4.19 -1.52 -17.91
N THR A 336 2.88 -1.36 -18.19
CA THR A 336 2.21 -0.05 -18.08
C THR A 336 2.42 0.53 -16.66
N GLY A 337 2.75 1.83 -16.58
CA GLY A 337 3.03 2.52 -15.31
C GLY A 337 4.53 2.53 -14.92
N ILE A 338 5.33 1.54 -15.33
CA ILE A 338 6.76 1.48 -14.97
C ILE A 338 7.54 2.74 -15.45
N PRO A 339 7.45 3.19 -16.71
CA PRO A 339 8.16 4.39 -17.14
C PRO A 339 7.78 5.63 -16.34
N GLN A 340 6.50 5.77 -16.00
CA GLN A 340 5.97 6.91 -15.23
C GLN A 340 6.58 6.97 -13.84
N VAL A 341 6.66 5.84 -13.13
CA VAL A 341 7.24 5.77 -11.78
C VAL A 341 8.76 6.01 -11.83
N ILE A 342 9.46 5.46 -12.82
CA ILE A 342 10.91 5.71 -12.98
C ILE A 342 11.19 7.20 -13.20
N ILE A 343 10.43 7.87 -14.08
CA ILE A 343 10.60 9.29 -14.35
C ILE A 343 10.21 10.12 -13.11
N ALA A 344 9.10 9.78 -12.44
CA ALA A 344 8.66 10.47 -11.22
C ALA A 344 9.74 10.44 -10.11
N GLY A 345 10.36 9.28 -9.89
CA GLY A 345 11.42 9.11 -8.89
C GLY A 345 12.76 9.78 -9.24
N ASN A 346 12.95 10.23 -10.48
CA ASN A 346 14.16 10.91 -10.96
C ASN A 346 13.94 12.40 -11.31
N SER A 347 12.77 12.94 -11.10
CA SER A 347 12.40 14.33 -11.41
C SER A 347 12.18 15.15 -10.14
#